data_5c0f5e836134a8d5292a7c01628f115a
#
_entry.id   5c0f5e836134a8d5292a7c01628f115a
#
_cell.length_a   1.000
_cell.length_b   1.000
_cell.length_c   1.000
_cell.angle_alpha   90.00
_cell.angle_beta   90.00
_cell.angle_gamma   90.00
#
_symmetry.space_group_name_H-M   'P 1'
#
loop_
_entity.id
_entity.type
_entity.pdbx_description
1 polymer ?
#
loop_
_entity_poly.entity_id
_entity_poly.type
_entity_poly.pdbx_seq_one_letter_code
_entity_poly.pdbx_strand_id
1 'polypeptide(L)'
;MKNVLGVNKILLMVKRVLIIIFAVALGGCNYFLGEEGMFRDRGSDYLEAPALAQMEIPENLDSYTLDQLYVIPEQIITVAVPFEEIPMPKPIESRRREGVIIQSLAANRWILIDTTPGQVWPLVRDYWTDLQVILDLENPGSGIMETAWVEVDNDREKRHKYRVSIEPGLHSGYSEIFILHMEDLRTEQIPLVLNWPEISDSEDLEQEILSSISQYLADRNDIYQASTASLLAGSIEAESKANIVENESGEQVLELRIGYDRAWVQIRAALETAEILIVDSNRDQSFFNVRFAGIAEDEDEPGFIARIFGGDDEAAEAEEQDFSIRLQESDNVINVITKALESSDDANQLTVELLQVINNNLT
;
A
#
# COMPACT_ATOMS: atom_id res chain seq x y z
N MET A 1 9.79 65.25 -53.54
CA MET A 1 9.26 65.39 -52.18
C MET A 1 7.81 64.88 -51.99
N LYS A 2 7.05 64.57 -53.05
CA LYS A 2 5.65 64.10 -52.92
C LYS A 2 5.48 62.60 -52.53
N ASN A 3 6.46 61.71 -52.77
CA ASN A 3 6.34 60.28 -52.54
C ASN A 3 6.64 59.86 -51.08
N VAL A 4 7.35 60.60 -50.27
CA VAL A 4 7.70 60.33 -48.90
C VAL A 4 6.50 60.57 -47.96
N LEU A 5 5.62 61.50 -48.28
CA LEU A 5 4.43 61.84 -47.49
C LEU A 5 3.34 60.71 -47.64
N GLY A 6 3.28 60.02 -48.78
CA GLY A 6 2.35 58.94 -49.03
C GLY A 6 2.69 57.69 -48.25
N VAL A 7 3.98 57.34 -48.20
CA VAL A 7 4.43 56.09 -47.47
C VAL A 7 4.24 56.24 -45.97
N ASN A 8 4.48 57.42 -45.39
CA ASN A 8 4.24 57.62 -43.95
C ASN A 8 2.76 57.56 -43.56
N LYS A 9 1.82 58.02 -44.41
CA LYS A 9 0.39 57.89 -44.15
C LYS A 9 -0.08 56.42 -44.21
N ILE A 10 0.43 55.63 -45.14
CA ILE A 10 0.13 54.22 -45.25
C ILE A 10 0.68 53.45 -44.05
N LEU A 11 1.93 53.76 -43.66
CA LEU A 11 2.57 53.14 -42.48
C LEU A 11 1.80 53.45 -41.19
N LEU A 12 1.27 54.67 -41.05
CA LEU A 12 0.46 55.08 -39.90
C LEU A 12 -0.92 54.41 -39.89
N MET A 13 -1.55 54.19 -41.04
CA MET A 13 -2.78 53.42 -41.16
C MET A 13 -2.56 51.98 -40.80
N VAL A 14 -1.52 51.32 -41.31
CA VAL A 14 -1.18 49.92 -40.98
C VAL A 14 -0.93 49.78 -39.49
N LYS A 15 -0.20 50.69 -38.87
CA LYS A 15 0.05 50.67 -37.41
C LYS A 15 -1.22 50.83 -36.59
N ARG A 16 -2.17 51.68 -37.01
CA ARG A 16 -3.48 51.82 -36.35
C ARG A 16 -4.34 50.59 -36.49
N VAL A 17 -4.38 49.95 -37.67
CA VAL A 17 -5.12 48.72 -37.93
C VAL A 17 -4.53 47.56 -37.08
N LEU A 18 -3.21 47.48 -36.98
CA LEU A 18 -2.53 46.47 -36.15
C LEU A 18 -2.83 46.63 -34.66
N ILE A 19 -2.91 47.88 -34.17
CA ILE A 19 -3.28 48.16 -32.76
C ILE A 19 -4.76 47.76 -32.49
N ILE A 20 -5.65 48.00 -33.44
CA ILE A 20 -7.06 47.63 -33.31
C ILE A 20 -7.23 46.11 -33.31
N ILE A 21 -6.53 45.40 -34.20
CA ILE A 21 -6.53 43.93 -34.24
C ILE A 21 -5.97 43.35 -32.91
N PHE A 22 -4.90 43.95 -32.39
CA PHE A 22 -4.32 43.53 -31.11
C PHE A 22 -5.24 43.80 -29.92
N ALA A 23 -5.97 44.90 -29.90
CA ALA A 23 -6.95 45.23 -28.87
C ALA A 23 -8.18 44.27 -28.90
N VAL A 24 -8.61 43.89 -30.11
CA VAL A 24 -9.71 42.90 -30.29
C VAL A 24 -9.26 41.49 -29.88
N ALA A 25 -8.01 41.13 -30.15
CA ALA A 25 -7.45 39.86 -29.75
C ALA A 25 -7.33 39.71 -28.21
N LEU A 26 -7.00 40.80 -27.51
CA LEU A 26 -6.93 40.82 -26.02
C LEU A 26 -8.32 40.79 -25.37
N GLY A 27 -9.38 41.28 -25.99
CA GLY A 27 -10.73 41.25 -25.48
C GLY A 27 -11.46 39.92 -25.72
N GLY A 28 -10.94 39.07 -26.62
CA GLY A 28 -11.58 37.79 -27.00
C GLY A 28 -11.48 36.67 -25.99
N CYS A 29 -10.48 36.69 -25.09
CA CYS A 29 -10.27 35.61 -24.13
C CYS A 29 -11.44 35.49 -23.12
N ASN A 30 -12.04 36.62 -22.71
CA ASN A 30 -13.12 36.58 -21.74
C ASN A 30 -14.46 36.06 -22.33
N TYR A 31 -14.63 36.17 -23.65
CA TYR A 31 -15.84 35.62 -24.35
C TYR A 31 -15.78 34.12 -24.53
N PHE A 32 -14.60 33.53 -24.63
CA PHE A 32 -14.45 32.08 -24.80
C PHE A 32 -14.23 31.32 -23.49
N LEU A 33 -13.46 31.87 -22.56
CA LEU A 33 -12.96 31.21 -21.34
C LEU A 33 -13.45 31.86 -20.03
N GLY A 34 -14.26 32.95 -20.09
CA GLY A 34 -14.82 33.58 -18.91
C GLY A 34 -15.93 32.75 -18.26
N GLU A 35 -16.35 33.14 -17.04
CA GLU A 35 -17.40 32.45 -16.27
C GLU A 35 -18.73 32.24 -17.03
N GLU A 36 -19.05 33.11 -17.98
CA GLU A 36 -20.18 33.00 -18.88
C GLU A 36 -19.75 32.63 -20.34
N GLY A 37 -18.50 32.23 -20.53
CA GLY A 37 -17.92 31.89 -21.83
C GLY A 37 -18.47 30.58 -22.41
N MET A 38 -18.26 30.39 -23.74
CA MET A 38 -18.71 29.19 -24.45
C MET A 38 -18.00 27.91 -23.96
N PHE A 39 -16.80 28.03 -23.41
CA PHE A 39 -15.98 26.94 -22.84
C PHE A 39 -15.69 27.22 -21.36
N ARG A 40 -16.72 27.63 -20.59
CA ARG A 40 -16.56 27.82 -19.15
C ARG A 40 -16.24 26.50 -18.46
N ASP A 41 -15.47 26.56 -17.39
CA ASP A 41 -15.28 25.43 -16.48
C ASP A 41 -16.61 25.12 -15.77
N ARG A 42 -17.04 23.88 -15.86
CA ARG A 42 -18.27 23.36 -15.23
C ARG A 42 -17.99 22.46 -14.03
N GLY A 43 -16.76 22.43 -13.58
CA GLY A 43 -16.33 21.57 -12.47
C GLY A 43 -17.10 21.81 -11.18
N SER A 44 -17.62 23.04 -10.97
CA SER A 44 -18.38 23.45 -9.78
C SER A 44 -19.91 23.45 -9.95
N ASP A 45 -20.45 23.26 -11.17
CA ASP A 45 -21.90 23.35 -11.43
C ASP A 45 -22.73 22.40 -10.56
N TYR A 46 -22.16 21.27 -10.15
CA TYR A 46 -22.83 20.29 -9.29
C TYR A 46 -23.10 20.80 -7.86
N LEU A 47 -22.34 21.78 -7.38
CA LEU A 47 -22.51 22.37 -6.04
C LEU A 47 -23.77 23.25 -5.98
N GLU A 48 -24.20 23.83 -7.12
CA GLU A 48 -25.37 24.66 -7.26
C GLU A 48 -26.60 23.87 -7.73
N ALA A 49 -26.42 22.59 -8.08
CA ALA A 49 -27.50 21.77 -8.57
C ALA A 49 -28.54 21.52 -7.47
N PRO A 50 -29.85 21.77 -7.73
CA PRO A 50 -30.88 21.50 -6.73
C PRO A 50 -30.96 19.99 -6.46
N ALA A 51 -31.12 19.62 -5.18
CA ALA A 51 -31.38 18.24 -4.82
C ALA A 51 -32.69 17.77 -5.46
N LEU A 52 -32.70 16.57 -6.04
CA LEU A 52 -33.92 15.97 -6.56
C LEU A 52 -34.88 15.71 -5.38
N ALA A 53 -36.17 15.99 -5.60
CA ALA A 53 -37.19 15.63 -4.65
C ALA A 53 -37.20 14.11 -4.38
N GLN A 54 -37.45 13.73 -3.13
CA GLN A 54 -37.57 12.31 -2.77
C GLN A 54 -38.71 11.70 -3.61
N MET A 55 -38.49 10.46 -4.05
CA MET A 55 -39.49 9.71 -4.79
C MET A 55 -40.67 9.39 -3.87
N GLU A 56 -41.84 9.83 -4.25
CA GLU A 56 -43.08 9.47 -3.55
C GLU A 56 -43.55 8.09 -4.09
N ILE A 57 -43.61 7.12 -3.18
CA ILE A 57 -44.10 5.77 -3.50
C ILE A 57 -45.61 5.77 -3.30
N PRO A 58 -46.42 5.38 -4.32
CA PRO A 58 -47.87 5.24 -4.15
C PRO A 58 -48.21 4.25 -3.03
N GLU A 59 -49.27 4.56 -2.26
CA GLU A 59 -49.72 3.78 -1.09
C GLU A 59 -50.05 2.30 -1.40
N ASN A 60 -50.18 1.93 -2.65
CA ASN A 60 -50.48 0.57 -3.10
C ASN A 60 -49.24 -0.26 -3.45
N LEU A 61 -48.03 0.30 -3.30
CA LEU A 61 -46.77 -0.39 -3.51
C LEU A 61 -46.04 -0.65 -2.20
N ASP A 62 -45.43 -1.83 -2.07
CA ASP A 62 -44.65 -2.19 -0.91
C ASP A 62 -43.31 -1.45 -0.92
N SER A 63 -43.07 -0.63 0.10
CA SER A 63 -41.87 0.17 0.29
C SER A 63 -40.84 -0.50 1.20
N TYR A 64 -41.11 -1.71 1.69
CA TYR A 64 -40.29 -2.38 2.71
C TYR A 64 -38.83 -2.55 2.28
N THR A 65 -38.56 -2.74 0.99
CA THR A 65 -37.21 -2.87 0.46
C THR A 65 -36.51 -1.52 0.23
N LEU A 66 -37.22 -0.41 0.38
CA LEU A 66 -36.70 0.96 0.21
C LEU A 66 -36.52 1.68 1.55
N ASP A 67 -36.81 1.01 2.67
CA ASP A 67 -36.51 1.53 4.00
C ASP A 67 -34.99 1.72 4.10
N GLN A 68 -34.61 2.93 4.54
CA GLN A 68 -33.21 3.31 4.64
C GLN A 68 -32.52 2.42 5.66
N LEU A 69 -31.72 1.48 5.18
CA LEU A 69 -30.82 0.65 6.01
C LEU A 69 -29.76 1.48 6.75
N TYR A 70 -29.49 2.69 6.26
CA TYR A 70 -28.56 3.63 6.88
C TYR A 70 -29.18 5.01 6.96
N VAL A 71 -29.40 5.49 8.18
CA VAL A 71 -29.76 6.90 8.42
C VAL A 71 -28.47 7.71 8.29
N ILE A 72 -28.39 8.54 7.24
CA ILE A 72 -27.30 9.53 7.15
C ILE A 72 -27.58 10.58 8.22
N PRO A 73 -26.74 10.71 9.26
CA PRO A 73 -26.94 11.74 10.28
C PRO A 73 -26.85 13.12 9.62
N GLU A 74 -27.68 14.07 10.11
CA GLU A 74 -27.59 15.45 9.64
C GLU A 74 -26.14 15.94 9.78
N GLN A 75 -25.58 16.41 8.67
CA GLN A 75 -24.23 16.95 8.67
C GLN A 75 -24.20 18.15 9.62
N ILE A 76 -23.37 18.06 10.66
CA ILE A 76 -22.99 19.24 11.42
C ILE A 76 -22.25 20.12 10.41
N ILE A 77 -22.89 21.21 10.01
CA ILE A 77 -22.27 22.22 9.13
C ILE A 77 -21.19 22.90 9.95
N THR A 78 -20.02 22.26 10.05
CA THR A 78 -18.79 23.02 10.26
C THR A 78 -18.62 23.81 8.97
N VAL A 79 -18.53 25.13 9.10
CA VAL A 79 -18.24 26.03 7.98
C VAL A 79 -16.84 25.66 7.48
N ALA A 80 -16.76 24.57 6.74
CA ALA A 80 -15.58 24.23 5.99
C ALA A 80 -15.49 25.24 4.86
N VAL A 81 -14.41 25.97 4.80
CA VAL A 81 -14.06 26.75 3.60
C VAL A 81 -14.17 25.78 2.42
N PRO A 82 -15.01 26.08 1.42
CA PRO A 82 -15.11 25.19 0.26
C PRO A 82 -13.70 24.97 -0.31
N PHE A 83 -13.31 23.75 -0.54
CA PHE A 83 -12.08 23.46 -1.25
C PHE A 83 -12.24 24.07 -2.65
N GLU A 84 -11.37 24.99 -3.02
CA GLU A 84 -11.35 25.57 -4.38
C GLU A 84 -11.05 24.50 -5.43
N GLU A 85 -10.35 23.43 -5.05
CA GLU A 85 -10.10 22.25 -5.87
C GLU A 85 -10.36 20.99 -5.03
N ILE A 86 -10.99 19.99 -5.62
CA ILE A 86 -11.05 18.65 -5.02
C ILE A 86 -9.61 18.12 -5.06
N PRO A 87 -8.97 17.83 -3.89
CA PRO A 87 -7.64 17.26 -3.92
C PRO A 87 -7.71 15.98 -4.74
N MET A 88 -7.07 15.99 -5.92
CA MET A 88 -6.94 14.76 -6.69
C MET A 88 -6.23 13.73 -5.81
N PRO A 89 -6.72 12.47 -5.77
CA PRO A 89 -5.96 11.43 -5.12
C PRO A 89 -4.56 11.48 -5.74
N LYS A 90 -3.53 11.62 -4.89
CA LYS A 90 -2.16 11.49 -5.36
C LYS A 90 -2.12 10.20 -6.19
N PRO A 91 -1.60 10.20 -7.43
CA PRO A 91 -1.45 8.96 -8.14
C PRO A 91 -0.65 8.08 -7.18
N ILE A 92 -1.29 6.99 -6.73
CA ILE A 92 -0.53 5.89 -6.16
C ILE A 92 0.47 5.62 -7.26
N GLU A 93 1.75 5.88 -6.98
CA GLU A 93 2.79 5.54 -7.93
C GLU A 93 2.50 4.11 -8.35
N SER A 94 2.00 3.97 -9.57
CA SER A 94 1.91 2.67 -10.20
C SER A 94 3.35 2.31 -10.56
N ARG A 95 4.21 2.07 -9.56
CA ARG A 95 5.23 1.07 -9.76
C ARG A 95 4.42 -0.09 -10.30
N ARG A 96 4.68 -0.51 -11.51
CA ARG A 96 4.27 -1.80 -12.03
C ARG A 96 4.85 -2.81 -11.05
N ARG A 97 4.12 -3.01 -9.97
CA ARG A 97 4.32 -4.14 -9.10
C ARG A 97 3.84 -5.29 -9.96
N GLU A 98 4.76 -6.11 -10.36
CA GLU A 98 4.45 -7.49 -10.67
C GLU A 98 3.89 -8.01 -9.34
N GLY A 99 2.57 -7.91 -9.16
CA GLY A 99 1.87 -7.88 -7.86
C GLY A 99 1.98 -9.16 -7.04
N VAL A 100 2.79 -10.14 -7.47
CA VAL A 100 2.97 -11.42 -6.79
C VAL A 100 4.46 -11.75 -6.77
N ILE A 101 5.05 -11.86 -5.59
CA ILE A 101 6.49 -12.11 -5.41
C ILE A 101 6.66 -13.28 -4.44
N ILE A 102 7.53 -14.22 -4.78
CA ILE A 102 7.96 -15.25 -3.83
C ILE A 102 9.15 -14.68 -3.04
N GLN A 103 8.97 -14.57 -1.74
CA GLN A 103 10.02 -14.21 -0.80
C GLN A 103 10.55 -15.44 -0.09
N SER A 104 11.82 -15.39 0.33
CA SER A 104 12.44 -16.47 1.10
C SER A 104 13.39 -15.91 2.15
N LEU A 105 13.39 -16.52 3.32
CA LEU A 105 14.36 -16.26 4.38
C LEU A 105 14.75 -17.58 5.03
N ALA A 106 16.00 -17.95 4.89
CA ALA A 106 16.52 -19.27 5.28
C ALA A 106 15.71 -20.39 4.59
N ALA A 107 15.07 -21.27 5.37
CA ALA A 107 14.23 -22.36 4.85
C ALA A 107 12.77 -21.94 4.60
N ASN A 108 12.33 -20.80 5.12
CA ASN A 108 10.96 -20.35 4.97
C ASN A 108 10.75 -19.63 3.64
N ARG A 109 9.65 -19.94 2.95
CA ARG A 109 9.22 -19.30 1.71
C ARG A 109 7.75 -18.93 1.80
N TRP A 110 7.39 -17.80 1.21
CA TRP A 110 5.99 -17.34 1.14
C TRP A 110 5.76 -16.51 -0.11
N ILE A 111 4.51 -16.40 -0.50
CA ILE A 111 4.10 -15.46 -1.55
C ILE A 111 3.70 -14.16 -0.87
N LEU A 112 4.30 -13.05 -1.30
CA LEU A 112 3.83 -11.70 -0.99
C LEU A 112 3.00 -11.20 -2.17
N ILE A 113 1.80 -10.70 -1.91
CA ILE A 113 0.90 -10.16 -2.92
C ILE A 113 0.33 -8.81 -2.47
N ASP A 114 0.30 -7.85 -3.39
CA ASP A 114 -0.28 -6.51 -3.20
C ASP A 114 -1.82 -6.56 -3.32
N THR A 115 -2.42 -7.32 -2.44
CA THR A 115 -3.86 -7.58 -2.42
C THR A 115 -4.23 -8.03 -1.01
N THR A 116 -5.38 -7.61 -0.51
CA THR A 116 -5.82 -7.93 0.85
C THR A 116 -6.16 -9.42 1.02
N PRO A 117 -6.08 -9.99 2.23
CA PRO A 117 -6.46 -11.39 2.49
C PRO A 117 -7.87 -11.73 2.01
N GLY A 118 -8.82 -10.80 2.19
CA GLY A 118 -10.19 -10.97 1.73
C GLY A 118 -10.32 -11.10 0.21
N GLN A 119 -9.45 -10.46 -0.53
CA GLN A 119 -9.39 -10.53 -1.98
C GLN A 119 -8.63 -11.76 -2.48
N VAL A 120 -7.59 -12.16 -1.76
CA VAL A 120 -6.76 -13.33 -2.11
C VAL A 120 -7.48 -14.64 -1.84
N TRP A 121 -8.26 -14.72 -0.76
CA TRP A 121 -8.94 -15.94 -0.34
C TRP A 121 -9.71 -16.65 -1.45
N PRO A 122 -10.65 -15.99 -2.18
CA PRO A 122 -11.39 -16.65 -3.24
C PRO A 122 -10.49 -17.10 -4.39
N LEU A 123 -9.42 -16.39 -4.70
CA LEU A 123 -8.50 -16.75 -5.78
C LEU A 123 -7.72 -18.03 -5.45
N VAL A 124 -7.25 -18.18 -4.21
CA VAL A 124 -6.57 -19.41 -3.76
C VAL A 124 -7.55 -20.59 -3.69
N ARG A 125 -8.80 -20.33 -3.30
CA ARG A 125 -9.85 -21.35 -3.32
C ARG A 125 -10.17 -21.82 -4.73
N ASP A 126 -10.24 -20.89 -5.68
CA ASP A 126 -10.49 -21.19 -7.09
C ASP A 126 -9.33 -21.97 -7.72
N TYR A 127 -8.08 -21.72 -7.30
CA TYR A 127 -6.92 -22.51 -7.70
C TYR A 127 -7.11 -24.00 -7.38
N TRP A 128 -7.51 -24.35 -6.16
CA TRP A 128 -7.76 -25.73 -5.78
C TRP A 128 -8.94 -26.33 -6.53
N THR A 129 -9.97 -25.53 -6.78
CA THR A 129 -11.14 -25.95 -7.56
C THR A 129 -10.78 -26.27 -9.01
N ASP A 130 -9.95 -25.44 -9.65
CA ASP A 130 -9.47 -25.66 -11.02
C ASP A 130 -8.61 -26.94 -11.13
N LEU A 131 -7.85 -27.26 -10.08
CA LEU A 131 -7.10 -28.51 -9.99
C LEU A 131 -7.98 -29.71 -9.60
N GLN A 132 -9.28 -29.52 -9.36
CA GLN A 132 -10.22 -30.53 -8.87
C GLN A 132 -9.81 -31.15 -7.51
N VAL A 133 -9.06 -30.41 -6.70
CA VAL A 133 -8.66 -30.79 -5.34
C VAL A 133 -9.75 -30.36 -4.36
N ILE A 134 -10.24 -31.30 -3.58
CA ILE A 134 -11.24 -31.07 -2.55
C ILE A 134 -10.58 -30.42 -1.34
N LEU A 135 -11.23 -29.44 -0.72
CA LEU A 135 -10.81 -28.84 0.55
C LEU A 135 -11.55 -29.52 1.72
N ASP A 136 -10.80 -30.08 2.67
CA ASP A 136 -11.34 -30.65 3.90
C ASP A 136 -11.67 -29.60 4.94
N LEU A 137 -10.90 -28.48 4.95
CA LEU A 137 -11.09 -27.36 5.83
C LEU A 137 -11.05 -26.06 5.04
N GLU A 138 -12.06 -25.22 5.23
CA GLU A 138 -12.11 -23.85 4.78
C GLU A 138 -12.47 -22.96 5.97
N ASN A 139 -11.52 -22.18 6.47
CA ASN A 139 -11.75 -21.21 7.54
C ASN A 139 -11.31 -19.80 7.11
N PRO A 140 -12.18 -19.05 6.43
CA PRO A 140 -11.84 -17.72 5.95
C PRO A 140 -11.50 -16.73 7.08
N GLY A 141 -12.09 -16.89 8.27
CA GLY A 141 -11.83 -16.00 9.41
C GLY A 141 -10.43 -16.16 10.02
N SER A 142 -9.78 -17.33 9.84
CA SER A 142 -8.40 -17.56 10.27
C SER A 142 -7.41 -17.63 9.11
N GLY A 143 -7.88 -17.44 7.86
CA GLY A 143 -7.03 -17.51 6.67
C GLY A 143 -6.52 -18.91 6.32
N ILE A 144 -7.12 -19.99 6.85
CA ILE A 144 -6.60 -21.36 6.71
C ILE A 144 -7.48 -22.18 5.77
N MET A 145 -6.84 -22.79 4.77
CA MET A 145 -7.40 -23.85 3.91
C MET A 145 -6.58 -25.11 4.04
N GLU A 146 -7.24 -26.27 4.04
CA GLU A 146 -6.56 -27.58 3.99
C GLU A 146 -7.18 -28.42 2.88
N THR A 147 -6.32 -29.02 2.05
CA THR A 147 -6.78 -29.96 1.02
C THR A 147 -7.21 -31.28 1.65
N ALA A 148 -8.04 -32.03 0.96
CA ALA A 148 -8.12 -33.46 1.20
C ALA A 148 -6.76 -34.15 0.89
N TRP A 149 -6.62 -35.40 1.27
CA TRP A 149 -5.45 -36.18 0.87
C TRP A 149 -5.41 -36.33 -0.65
N VAL A 150 -4.33 -35.92 -1.26
CA VAL A 150 -4.09 -35.97 -2.69
C VAL A 150 -3.09 -37.08 -3.01
N GLU A 151 -3.36 -37.82 -4.07
CA GLU A 151 -2.46 -38.83 -4.60
C GLU A 151 -1.74 -38.25 -5.82
N VAL A 152 -0.41 -38.38 -5.83
CA VAL A 152 0.42 -37.90 -6.94
C VAL A 152 0.90 -39.13 -7.75
N ASP A 153 0.80 -39.07 -9.06
CA ASP A 153 1.13 -40.19 -9.94
C ASP A 153 2.58 -40.68 -9.79
N ASN A 154 3.49 -39.80 -9.43
CA ASN A 154 4.91 -40.10 -9.27
C ASN A 154 5.24 -40.72 -7.90
N ASP A 155 4.34 -40.65 -6.92
CA ASP A 155 4.50 -41.21 -5.59
C ASP A 155 3.26 -42.09 -5.23
N ARG A 156 3.34 -43.34 -5.57
CA ARG A 156 2.23 -44.31 -5.32
C ARG A 156 2.20 -44.87 -3.91
N GLU A 157 3.22 -44.66 -3.13
CA GLU A 157 3.33 -45.18 -1.77
C GLU A 157 2.78 -44.21 -0.74
N LYS A 158 2.81 -42.92 -1.06
CA LYS A 158 2.40 -41.84 -0.18
C LYS A 158 1.15 -41.11 -0.68
N ARG A 159 0.51 -40.45 0.23
CA ARG A 159 -0.54 -39.46 0.02
C ARG A 159 -0.06 -38.12 0.58
N HIS A 160 -0.48 -37.04 -0.01
CA HIS A 160 -0.03 -35.71 0.30
C HIS A 160 -1.19 -34.82 0.72
N LYS A 161 -0.94 -33.90 1.63
CA LYS A 161 -1.93 -32.92 2.09
C LYS A 161 -1.25 -31.57 2.23
N TYR A 162 -1.97 -30.52 1.85
CA TYR A 162 -1.45 -29.15 1.90
C TYR A 162 -2.33 -28.30 2.80
N ARG A 163 -1.67 -27.44 3.60
CA ARG A 163 -2.32 -26.35 4.31
C ARG A 163 -1.82 -25.06 3.71
N VAL A 164 -2.75 -24.17 3.37
CA VAL A 164 -2.46 -22.80 2.96
C VAL A 164 -2.90 -21.89 4.07
N SER A 165 -2.01 -21.01 4.52
CA SER A 165 -2.30 -19.95 5.47
C SER A 165 -2.17 -18.60 4.77
N ILE A 166 -3.24 -17.82 4.75
CA ILE A 166 -3.29 -16.47 4.18
C ILE A 166 -3.31 -15.50 5.35
N GLU A 167 -2.28 -14.70 5.46
CA GLU A 167 -2.06 -13.76 6.56
C GLU A 167 -1.96 -12.33 6.03
N PRO A 168 -2.25 -11.29 6.86
CA PRO A 168 -1.91 -9.92 6.50
C PRO A 168 -0.40 -9.78 6.27
N GLY A 169 -0.03 -8.89 5.35
CA GLY A 169 1.37 -8.54 5.13
C GLY A 169 1.92 -7.59 6.19
N LEU A 170 3.17 -7.19 6.02
CA LEU A 170 3.79 -6.15 6.85
C LEU A 170 3.01 -4.85 6.76
N HIS A 171 2.59 -4.46 5.55
CA HIS A 171 1.76 -3.30 5.33
C HIS A 171 0.30 -3.66 5.13
N SER A 172 -0.58 -2.70 5.47
CA SER A 172 -1.99 -2.78 5.14
C SER A 172 -2.20 -2.89 3.63
N GLY A 173 -3.11 -3.76 3.21
CA GLY A 173 -3.40 -4.00 1.80
C GLY A 173 -2.57 -5.10 1.14
N TYR A 174 -1.61 -5.67 1.86
CA TYR A 174 -0.80 -6.81 1.41
C TYR A 174 -1.21 -8.10 2.10
N SER A 175 -0.94 -9.21 1.43
CA SER A 175 -1.09 -10.56 2.01
C SER A 175 0.17 -11.38 1.86
N GLU A 176 0.38 -12.24 2.83
CA GLU A 176 1.39 -13.29 2.81
C GLU A 176 0.71 -14.65 2.78
N ILE A 177 1.17 -15.51 1.87
CA ILE A 177 0.61 -16.85 1.70
C ILE A 177 1.71 -17.86 2.00
N PHE A 178 1.48 -18.65 3.02
CA PHE A 178 2.36 -19.75 3.43
C PHE A 178 1.74 -21.08 3.04
N ILE A 179 2.59 -22.04 2.69
CA ILE A 179 2.19 -23.39 2.37
C ILE A 179 2.94 -24.36 3.28
N LEU A 180 2.23 -25.31 3.80
CA LEU A 180 2.77 -26.40 4.59
C LEU A 180 2.35 -27.71 3.96
N HIS A 181 3.31 -28.58 3.72
CA HIS A 181 3.09 -29.90 3.15
C HIS A 181 3.22 -30.99 4.19
N MET A 182 2.32 -31.95 4.14
CA MET A 182 2.32 -33.18 4.97
C MET A 182 2.21 -34.39 4.07
N GLU A 183 2.95 -35.43 4.36
CA GLU A 183 2.84 -36.73 3.71
C GLU A 183 2.54 -37.84 4.70
N ASP A 184 1.90 -38.91 4.22
CA ASP A 184 1.59 -40.10 4.98
C ASP A 184 1.56 -41.32 4.05
N LEU A 185 1.79 -42.52 4.59
CA LEU A 185 1.74 -43.75 3.82
C LEU A 185 0.30 -44.13 3.46
N ARG A 186 0.06 -44.46 2.22
CA ARG A 186 -1.27 -44.88 1.73
C ARG A 186 -1.77 -46.18 2.39
N THR A 187 -0.85 -46.98 2.91
CA THR A 187 -1.16 -48.23 3.60
C THR A 187 -1.63 -48.02 5.04
N GLU A 188 -1.39 -46.86 5.63
CA GLU A 188 -1.76 -46.50 6.97
C GLU A 188 -3.20 -45.95 7.04
N GLN A 189 -3.86 -46.17 8.18
CA GLN A 189 -5.19 -45.58 8.40
C GLN A 189 -5.06 -44.06 8.59
N ILE A 190 -5.98 -43.30 7.98
CA ILE A 190 -6.04 -41.85 8.19
C ILE A 190 -6.34 -41.58 9.67
N PRO A 191 -5.47 -40.86 10.39
CA PRO A 191 -5.71 -40.51 11.77
C PRO A 191 -6.93 -39.59 11.92
N LEU A 192 -7.72 -39.82 12.99
CA LEU A 192 -8.89 -38.98 13.28
C LEU A 192 -8.52 -37.52 13.63
N VAL A 193 -7.33 -37.33 14.17
CA VAL A 193 -6.77 -36.00 14.50
C VAL A 193 -5.46 -35.89 13.78
N LEU A 194 -5.35 -34.87 12.92
CA LEU A 194 -4.12 -34.55 12.18
C LEU A 194 -3.29 -33.61 13.01
N ASN A 195 -2.03 -33.94 13.23
CA ASN A 195 -1.04 -33.05 13.80
C ASN A 195 -0.16 -32.58 12.64
N TRP A 196 -0.29 -31.32 12.27
CA TRP A 196 0.54 -30.74 11.23
C TRP A 196 1.98 -30.62 11.69
N PRO A 197 2.96 -30.89 10.83
CA PRO A 197 4.36 -30.67 11.13
C PRO A 197 4.65 -29.17 11.26
N GLU A 198 5.73 -28.82 11.97
CA GLU A 198 6.20 -27.43 12.04
C GLU A 198 6.90 -26.98 10.75
N ILE A 199 7.46 -27.93 10.02
CA ILE A 199 8.16 -27.74 8.76
C ILE A 199 7.60 -28.77 7.77
N SER A 200 7.50 -28.41 6.51
CA SER A 200 7.01 -29.31 5.46
C SER A 200 7.82 -30.61 5.38
N ASP A 201 7.13 -31.75 5.28
CA ASP A 201 7.77 -33.05 5.09
C ASP A 201 8.56 -33.14 3.78
N SER A 202 8.17 -32.35 2.76
CA SER A 202 8.91 -32.19 1.49
C SER A 202 8.95 -30.70 1.08
N GLU A 203 10.14 -30.13 1.12
CA GLU A 203 10.37 -28.74 0.63
C GLU A 203 10.13 -28.63 -0.87
N ASP A 204 10.44 -29.67 -1.65
CA ASP A 204 10.27 -29.65 -3.10
C ASP A 204 8.80 -29.54 -3.50
N LEU A 205 7.95 -30.34 -2.85
CA LEU A 205 6.50 -30.32 -3.09
C LEU A 205 5.84 -29.03 -2.56
N GLU A 206 6.30 -28.50 -1.43
CA GLU A 206 5.91 -27.18 -0.95
C GLU A 206 6.22 -26.12 -1.99
N GLN A 207 7.46 -26.09 -2.50
CA GLN A 207 7.92 -25.10 -3.47
C GLN A 207 7.18 -25.23 -4.81
N GLU A 208 6.87 -26.45 -5.25
CA GLU A 208 6.08 -26.69 -6.46
C GLU A 208 4.70 -26.06 -6.36
N ILE A 209 3.97 -26.34 -5.26
CA ILE A 209 2.64 -25.77 -5.02
C ILE A 209 2.71 -24.25 -4.82
N LEU A 210 3.69 -23.76 -4.06
CA LEU A 210 3.89 -22.32 -3.85
C LEU A 210 4.13 -21.59 -5.16
N SER A 211 4.97 -22.13 -6.04
CA SER A 211 5.24 -21.58 -7.37
C SER A 211 4.00 -21.61 -8.27
N SER A 212 3.23 -22.71 -8.21
CA SER A 212 2.00 -22.87 -8.97
C SER A 212 0.92 -21.89 -8.54
N ILE A 213 0.71 -21.69 -7.23
CA ILE A 213 -0.23 -20.69 -6.70
C ILE A 213 0.25 -19.29 -7.07
N SER A 214 1.54 -19.00 -6.94
CA SER A 214 2.09 -17.69 -7.30
C SER A 214 1.81 -17.35 -8.78
N GLN A 215 2.04 -18.28 -9.68
CA GLN A 215 1.74 -18.09 -11.10
C GLN A 215 0.24 -17.89 -11.35
N TYR A 216 -0.60 -18.72 -10.72
CA TYR A 216 -2.05 -18.60 -10.85
C TYR A 216 -2.59 -17.26 -10.38
N LEU A 217 -2.06 -16.74 -9.26
CA LEU A 217 -2.42 -15.44 -8.72
C LEU A 217 -1.91 -14.29 -9.61
N ALA A 218 -0.70 -14.41 -10.17
CA ALA A 218 -0.16 -13.42 -11.10
C ALA A 218 -1.02 -13.29 -12.37
N ASP A 219 -1.53 -14.42 -12.87
CA ASP A 219 -2.37 -14.44 -14.08
C ASP A 219 -3.80 -13.92 -13.84
N ARG A 220 -4.27 -13.85 -12.59
CA ARG A 220 -5.67 -13.54 -12.23
C ARG A 220 -5.85 -12.42 -11.21
N ASN A 221 -4.80 -11.72 -10.84
CA ASN A 221 -4.86 -10.68 -9.80
C ASN A 221 -5.81 -9.51 -10.11
N ASP A 222 -6.15 -9.30 -11.37
CA ASP A 222 -7.06 -8.26 -11.85
C ASP A 222 -8.55 -8.69 -11.90
N ILE A 223 -8.85 -9.98 -11.62
CA ILE A 223 -10.20 -10.56 -11.75
C ILE A 223 -10.83 -10.78 -10.36
N TYR A 224 -10.75 -9.83 -9.47
CA TYR A 224 -11.38 -9.96 -8.16
C TYR A 224 -12.90 -9.86 -8.22
N GLN A 225 -13.60 -10.82 -7.60
CA GLN A 225 -15.04 -10.80 -7.36
C GLN A 225 -15.34 -10.87 -5.86
N ALA A 226 -16.04 -9.86 -5.35
CA ALA A 226 -16.49 -9.87 -3.96
C ALA A 226 -17.43 -11.06 -3.68
N SER A 227 -17.15 -11.79 -2.63
CA SER A 227 -17.94 -12.92 -2.16
C SER A 227 -18.18 -12.85 -0.66
N THR A 228 -19.11 -13.65 -0.13
CA THR A 228 -19.33 -13.75 1.33
C THR A 228 -18.08 -14.28 2.04
N ALA A 229 -17.34 -15.21 1.43
CA ALA A 229 -16.07 -15.72 1.95
C ALA A 229 -15.02 -14.62 1.99
N SER A 230 -14.98 -13.73 0.98
CA SER A 230 -14.12 -12.54 0.93
C SER A 230 -14.42 -11.58 2.08
N LEU A 231 -15.70 -11.34 2.39
CA LEU A 231 -16.09 -10.49 3.51
C LEU A 231 -15.68 -11.07 4.87
N LEU A 232 -15.76 -12.39 5.03
CA LEU A 232 -15.29 -13.08 6.25
C LEU A 232 -13.76 -13.06 6.35
N ALA A 233 -13.06 -13.26 5.24
CA ALA A 233 -11.61 -13.17 5.19
C ALA A 233 -11.12 -11.72 5.40
N GLY A 234 -11.92 -10.72 5.06
CA GLY A 234 -11.63 -9.30 5.36
C GLY A 234 -11.49 -9.01 6.85
N SER A 235 -12.00 -9.89 7.74
CA SER A 235 -11.74 -9.75 9.19
C SER A 235 -10.27 -9.97 9.57
N ILE A 236 -9.47 -10.64 8.72
CA ILE A 236 -8.04 -10.85 8.90
C ILE A 236 -7.27 -9.54 8.63
N GLU A 237 -7.85 -8.62 7.85
CA GLU A 237 -7.20 -7.35 7.46
C GLU A 237 -7.05 -6.36 8.63
N ALA A 238 -7.69 -6.62 9.77
CA ALA A 238 -7.81 -5.64 10.83
C ALA A 238 -6.46 -5.14 11.39
N GLU A 239 -5.37 -5.88 11.21
CA GLU A 239 -4.07 -5.51 11.77
C GLU A 239 -2.92 -5.96 10.86
N SER A 240 -2.22 -5.01 10.23
CA SER A 240 -0.95 -5.28 9.56
C SER A 240 0.10 -5.81 10.55
N LYS A 241 1.11 -6.52 10.05
CA LYS A 241 2.18 -7.06 10.91
C LYS A 241 3.14 -5.98 11.39
N ALA A 242 3.17 -4.81 10.76
CA ALA A 242 3.98 -3.66 11.17
C ALA A 242 3.07 -2.48 11.54
N ASN A 243 3.17 -2.01 12.77
CA ASN A 243 2.35 -0.91 13.30
C ASN A 243 3.19 0.01 14.19
N ILE A 244 3.05 1.33 14.02
CA ILE A 244 3.60 2.28 14.97
C ILE A 244 2.58 2.49 16.09
N VAL A 245 2.97 2.19 17.31
CA VAL A 245 2.15 2.31 18.51
C VAL A 245 2.85 3.14 19.58
N GLU A 246 2.09 3.65 20.54
CA GLU A 246 2.64 4.34 21.70
C GLU A 246 2.80 3.35 22.86
N ASN A 247 4.00 3.26 23.41
CA ASN A 247 4.28 2.40 24.56
C ASN A 247 3.75 3.02 25.88
N GLU A 248 3.85 2.26 26.98
CA GLU A 248 3.37 2.72 28.31
C GLU A 248 4.08 4.01 28.78
N SER A 249 5.23 4.36 28.22
CA SER A 249 6.00 5.56 28.54
C SER A 249 5.62 6.77 27.67
N GLY A 250 4.71 6.60 26.69
CA GLY A 250 4.33 7.63 25.72
C GLY A 250 5.33 7.79 24.57
N GLU A 251 6.26 6.84 24.39
CA GLU A 251 7.19 6.85 23.27
C GLU A 251 6.60 6.05 22.10
N GLN A 252 6.78 6.53 20.86
CA GLN A 252 6.40 5.76 19.67
C GLN A 252 7.41 4.63 19.45
N VAL A 253 6.88 3.44 19.19
CA VAL A 253 7.66 2.24 18.87
C VAL A 253 7.03 1.56 17.64
N LEU A 254 7.84 0.93 16.81
CA LEU A 254 7.36 0.14 15.70
C LEU A 254 7.26 -1.31 16.17
N GLU A 255 6.03 -1.81 16.27
CA GLU A 255 5.74 -3.22 16.56
C GLU A 255 5.76 -4.03 15.26
N LEU A 256 6.56 -5.10 15.26
CA LEU A 256 6.64 -6.07 14.18
C LEU A 256 6.18 -7.44 14.68
N ARG A 257 5.07 -7.96 14.15
CA ARG A 257 4.54 -9.29 14.47
C ARG A 257 5.16 -10.37 13.56
N ILE A 258 6.48 -10.42 13.57
CA ILE A 258 7.30 -11.37 12.80
C ILE A 258 8.47 -11.85 13.67
N GLY A 259 9.06 -13.00 13.30
CA GLY A 259 10.22 -13.51 14.01
C GLY A 259 11.43 -12.59 13.93
N TYR A 260 12.30 -12.67 14.96
CA TYR A 260 13.49 -11.81 15.11
C TYR A 260 14.39 -11.78 13.88
N ASP A 261 14.67 -12.94 13.30
CA ASP A 261 15.56 -13.05 12.13
C ASP A 261 15.02 -12.26 10.94
N ARG A 262 13.72 -12.34 10.72
CA ARG A 262 13.03 -11.59 9.67
C ARG A 262 13.01 -10.10 9.99
N ALA A 263 12.70 -9.71 11.21
CA ALA A 263 12.70 -8.32 11.64
C ALA A 263 14.08 -7.67 11.43
N TRP A 264 15.16 -8.36 11.81
CA TRP A 264 16.53 -7.89 11.61
C TRP A 264 16.85 -7.61 10.15
N VAL A 265 16.51 -8.55 9.26
CA VAL A 265 16.76 -8.42 7.81
C VAL A 265 15.91 -7.31 7.21
N GLN A 266 14.64 -7.24 7.61
CA GLN A 266 13.70 -6.22 7.11
C GLN A 266 14.10 -4.80 7.50
N ILE A 267 14.51 -4.58 8.76
CA ILE A 267 14.98 -3.27 9.22
C ILE A 267 16.25 -2.85 8.48
N ARG A 268 17.21 -3.77 8.30
CA ARG A 268 18.41 -3.48 7.52
C ARG A 268 18.04 -3.08 6.08
N ALA A 269 17.18 -3.86 5.42
CA ALA A 269 16.74 -3.58 4.06
C ALA A 269 15.98 -2.25 3.96
N ALA A 270 15.14 -1.93 4.95
CA ALA A 270 14.43 -0.66 5.01
C ALA A 270 15.38 0.55 5.14
N LEU A 271 16.42 0.44 5.99
CA LEU A 271 17.44 1.48 6.12
C LEU A 271 18.25 1.65 4.84
N GLU A 272 18.64 0.55 4.19
CA GLU A 272 19.38 0.56 2.92
C GLU A 272 18.51 1.15 1.79
N THR A 273 17.21 0.81 1.73
CA THR A 273 16.27 1.33 0.73
C THR A 273 16.00 2.83 0.93
N ALA A 274 15.96 3.27 2.19
CA ALA A 274 15.82 4.67 2.54
C ALA A 274 17.14 5.46 2.44
N GLU A 275 18.22 4.82 1.98
CA GLU A 275 19.56 5.41 1.86
C GLU A 275 20.12 5.97 3.19
N ILE A 276 19.67 5.42 4.32
CA ILE A 276 20.15 5.80 5.65
C ILE A 276 21.50 5.13 5.94
N LEU A 277 22.49 5.92 6.32
CA LEU A 277 23.83 5.43 6.61
C LEU A 277 23.85 4.61 7.89
N ILE A 278 24.09 3.29 7.78
CA ILE A 278 24.36 2.41 8.93
C ILE A 278 25.82 2.59 9.33
N VAL A 279 26.06 3.22 10.49
CA VAL A 279 27.41 3.48 11.03
C VAL A 279 27.97 2.23 11.68
N ASP A 280 27.13 1.52 12.46
CA ASP A 280 27.48 0.29 13.16
C ASP A 280 26.25 -0.59 13.36
N SER A 281 26.43 -1.90 13.43
CA SER A 281 25.33 -2.82 13.72
C SER A 281 25.85 -4.08 14.41
N ASN A 282 25.13 -4.53 15.42
CA ASN A 282 25.45 -5.76 16.13
C ASN A 282 24.18 -6.57 16.38
N ARG A 283 24.09 -7.73 15.71
CA ARG A 283 22.92 -8.59 15.80
C ARG A 283 22.78 -9.25 17.17
N ASP A 284 23.88 -9.65 17.79
CA ASP A 284 23.86 -10.30 19.12
C ASP A 284 23.41 -9.34 20.22
N GLN A 285 23.65 -8.05 20.02
CA GLN A 285 23.21 -6.97 20.91
C GLN A 285 21.93 -6.27 20.41
N SER A 286 21.37 -6.71 19.29
CA SER A 286 20.09 -6.27 18.72
C SER A 286 20.03 -4.76 18.48
N PHE A 287 21.09 -4.15 17.88
CA PHE A 287 21.07 -2.73 17.57
C PHE A 287 21.66 -2.39 16.19
N PHE A 288 21.18 -1.27 15.64
CA PHE A 288 21.81 -0.52 14.56
C PHE A 288 22.08 0.90 15.05
N ASN A 289 23.26 1.43 14.78
CA ASN A 289 23.56 2.85 14.90
C ASN A 289 23.55 3.45 13.49
N VAL A 290 22.77 4.48 13.31
CA VAL A 290 22.53 5.09 12.00
C VAL A 290 22.71 6.58 12.07
N ARG A 291 22.96 7.22 10.93
CA ARG A 291 23.02 8.66 10.77
C ARG A 291 21.85 9.11 9.92
N PHE A 292 21.08 10.07 10.44
CA PHE A 292 19.84 10.52 9.83
C PHE A 292 19.70 12.05 9.99
N ALA A 293 19.25 12.72 8.94
CA ALA A 293 19.09 14.18 8.88
C ALA A 293 17.62 14.63 8.67
N GLY A 294 16.65 13.72 8.83
CA GLY A 294 15.24 13.98 8.51
C GLY A 294 14.90 13.72 7.05
N ILE A 295 13.60 13.85 6.74
CA ILE A 295 13.05 13.76 5.38
C ILE A 295 13.04 15.16 4.79
N ALA A 296 13.53 15.35 3.55
CA ALA A 296 13.38 16.64 2.84
C ALA A 296 11.88 16.89 2.58
N GLU A 297 11.36 18.03 3.05
CA GLU A 297 9.93 18.37 2.92
C GLU A 297 9.52 18.77 1.49
N ASP A 298 10.47 19.10 0.59
CA ASP A 298 10.20 19.55 -0.78
C ASP A 298 10.78 18.59 -1.84
N GLU A 299 9.96 18.27 -2.86
CA GLU A 299 10.36 17.48 -4.04
C GLU A 299 11.49 18.14 -4.86
N ASP A 300 11.74 19.44 -4.66
CA ASP A 300 12.77 20.21 -5.34
C ASP A 300 14.12 20.25 -4.57
N GLU A 301 14.19 19.70 -3.36
CA GLU A 301 15.44 19.60 -2.61
C GLU A 301 16.22 18.33 -3.00
N PRO A 302 17.54 18.46 -3.22
CA PRO A 302 18.38 17.31 -3.57
C PRO A 302 18.37 16.26 -2.45
N GLY A 303 18.10 15.01 -2.79
CA GLY A 303 18.14 13.89 -1.86
C GLY A 303 19.49 13.76 -1.13
N PHE A 304 19.52 12.99 -0.04
CA PHE A 304 20.68 12.80 0.85
C PHE A 304 22.03 12.60 0.13
N ILE A 305 22.09 11.78 -0.91
CA ILE A 305 23.31 11.55 -1.69
C ILE A 305 23.75 12.80 -2.45
N ALA A 306 22.81 13.59 -2.98
CA ALA A 306 23.12 14.82 -3.68
C ALA A 306 23.63 15.92 -2.72
N ARG A 307 23.19 15.89 -1.45
CA ARG A 307 23.69 16.79 -0.40
C ARG A 307 25.13 16.47 0.02
N ILE A 308 25.52 15.19 0.03
CA ILE A 308 26.89 14.77 0.38
C ILE A 308 27.88 15.04 -0.77
N PHE A 309 27.46 14.94 -2.03
CA PHE A 309 28.34 15.05 -3.22
C PHE A 309 28.12 16.30 -4.06
N GLY A 310 27.07 17.11 -3.83
CA GLY A 310 26.78 18.34 -4.53
C GLY A 310 27.43 19.52 -3.82
N GLY A 311 28.47 20.09 -4.44
CA GLY A 311 29.17 21.25 -3.89
C GLY A 311 28.36 22.54 -3.98
N ASP A 312 28.58 23.42 -3.01
CA ASP A 312 28.36 24.85 -2.95
C ASP A 312 27.01 25.39 -3.49
N ASP A 313 25.97 25.30 -2.65
CA ASP A 313 24.96 26.36 -2.53
C ASP A 313 24.41 26.33 -1.10
N GLU A 314 24.24 27.51 -0.47
CA GLU A 314 23.82 27.72 0.92
C GLU A 314 22.36 27.25 1.19
N ALA A 315 22.07 25.96 1.00
CA ALA A 315 20.90 25.32 1.59
C ALA A 315 21.27 24.99 3.04
N ALA A 316 20.42 25.34 4.00
CA ALA A 316 20.63 25.04 5.41
C ALA A 316 20.98 23.56 5.55
N GLU A 317 22.19 23.23 5.93
CA GLU A 317 22.64 21.87 6.22
C GLU A 317 21.74 21.33 7.35
N ALA A 318 20.80 20.43 7.00
CA ALA A 318 20.11 19.69 8.04
C ALA A 318 21.17 18.95 8.84
N GLU A 319 21.28 19.27 10.14
CA GLU A 319 22.32 18.68 11.00
C GLU A 319 22.09 17.16 11.08
N GLU A 320 23.02 16.40 10.51
CA GLU A 320 23.03 14.96 10.64
C GLU A 320 23.20 14.57 12.13
N GLN A 321 22.31 13.71 12.61
CA GLN A 321 22.36 13.21 13.98
C GLN A 321 22.52 11.69 13.99
N ASP A 322 23.21 11.19 15.01
CA ASP A 322 23.38 9.77 15.21
C ASP A 322 22.25 9.20 16.10
N PHE A 323 21.63 8.12 15.62
CA PHE A 323 20.53 7.42 16.30
C PHE A 323 20.92 5.96 16.58
N SER A 324 20.39 5.41 17.66
CA SER A 324 20.43 3.99 17.96
C SER A 324 19.04 3.38 17.79
N ILE A 325 18.93 2.37 16.96
CA ILE A 325 17.72 1.57 16.72
C ILE A 325 17.91 0.25 17.43
N ARG A 326 17.04 -0.11 18.36
CA ARG A 326 17.09 -1.36 19.13
C ARG A 326 15.89 -2.22 18.88
N LEU A 327 16.13 -3.51 18.68
CA LEU A 327 15.10 -4.53 18.57
C LEU A 327 14.94 -5.24 19.91
N GLN A 328 13.74 -5.23 20.46
CA GLN A 328 13.41 -5.92 21.70
C GLN A 328 12.27 -6.90 21.45
N GLU A 329 12.50 -8.16 21.75
CA GLU A 329 11.47 -9.20 21.65
C GLU A 329 10.67 -9.27 22.94
N SER A 330 9.34 -9.21 22.81
CA SER A 330 8.39 -9.38 23.89
C SER A 330 7.13 -10.07 23.36
N ASP A 331 6.71 -11.17 23.98
CA ASP A 331 5.48 -11.89 23.64
C ASP A 331 5.28 -12.20 22.14
N ASN A 332 6.35 -12.61 21.47
CA ASN A 332 6.39 -12.90 20.02
C ASN A 332 6.18 -11.67 19.12
N VAL A 333 6.41 -10.48 19.63
CA VAL A 333 6.41 -9.20 18.93
C VAL A 333 7.78 -8.58 19.05
N ILE A 334 8.30 -8.02 17.96
CA ILE A 334 9.55 -7.28 17.98
C ILE A 334 9.25 -5.79 18.07
N ASN A 335 9.64 -5.17 19.16
CA ASN A 335 9.55 -3.73 19.37
C ASN A 335 10.82 -3.07 18.87
N VAL A 336 10.69 -2.21 17.88
CA VAL A 336 11.77 -1.39 17.33
C VAL A 336 11.72 -0.02 17.97
N ILE A 337 12.75 0.30 18.74
CA ILE A 337 12.85 1.53 19.52
C ILE A 337 13.99 2.37 18.94
N THR A 338 13.73 3.59 18.57
CA THR A 338 14.72 4.56 18.12
C THR A 338 15.05 5.56 19.22
N LYS A 339 16.32 5.90 19.36
CA LYS A 339 16.80 6.92 20.31
C LYS A 339 17.92 7.73 19.70
N ALA A 340 17.85 9.05 19.80
CA ALA A 340 18.98 9.91 19.48
C ALA A 340 20.14 9.64 20.46
N LEU A 341 21.35 9.60 19.95
CA LEU A 341 22.57 9.44 20.77
C LEU A 341 23.00 10.77 21.39
N GLU A 342 22.66 11.89 20.75
CA GLU A 342 22.89 13.24 21.25
C GLU A 342 21.55 13.97 21.47
N SER A 343 21.50 14.85 22.46
CA SER A 343 20.31 15.63 22.74
C SER A 343 20.31 16.90 21.89
N SER A 344 19.34 17.03 20.99
CA SER A 344 19.05 18.25 20.24
C SER A 344 17.58 18.65 20.42
N ASP A 345 17.24 19.87 20.08
CA ASP A 345 15.87 20.37 20.17
C ASP A 345 14.93 19.57 19.26
N ASP A 346 15.42 19.07 18.12
CA ASP A 346 14.65 18.32 17.11
C ASP A 346 14.75 16.79 17.26
N ALA A 347 15.54 16.30 18.22
CA ALA A 347 15.81 14.86 18.40
C ALA A 347 14.54 14.01 18.51
N ASN A 348 13.50 14.50 19.18
CA ASN A 348 12.25 13.76 19.32
C ASN A 348 11.48 13.66 18.01
N GLN A 349 11.44 14.73 17.23
CA GLN A 349 10.78 14.74 15.93
C GLN A 349 11.51 13.80 14.96
N LEU A 350 12.82 13.91 14.86
CA LEU A 350 13.66 13.05 14.00
C LEU A 350 13.57 11.57 14.42
N THR A 351 13.40 11.27 15.71
CA THR A 351 13.16 9.90 16.20
C THR A 351 11.87 9.31 15.62
N VAL A 352 10.79 10.09 15.61
CA VAL A 352 9.50 9.67 15.04
C VAL A 352 9.58 9.54 13.52
N GLU A 353 10.20 10.50 12.86
CA GLU A 353 10.41 10.44 11.39
C GLU A 353 11.23 9.22 10.99
N LEU A 354 12.29 8.90 11.71
CA LEU A 354 13.10 7.70 11.46
C LEU A 354 12.27 6.42 11.57
N LEU A 355 11.39 6.30 12.59
CA LEU A 355 10.48 5.16 12.70
C LEU A 355 9.51 5.08 11.51
N GLN A 356 8.97 6.22 11.06
CA GLN A 356 8.08 6.27 9.90
C GLN A 356 8.82 5.88 8.61
N VAL A 357 10.05 6.36 8.42
CA VAL A 357 10.88 5.97 7.26
C VAL A 357 11.15 4.47 7.27
N ILE A 358 11.52 3.90 8.41
CA ILE A 358 11.72 2.46 8.52
C ILE A 358 10.42 1.73 8.16
N ASN A 359 9.29 2.10 8.79
CA ASN A 359 8.01 1.46 8.54
C ASN A 359 7.60 1.52 7.06
N ASN A 360 7.77 2.66 6.41
CA ASN A 360 7.37 2.85 5.00
C ASN A 360 8.24 2.06 4.00
N ASN A 361 9.43 1.65 4.40
CA ASN A 361 10.39 0.93 3.55
C ASN A 361 10.54 -0.56 3.92
N LEU A 362 9.75 -1.10 4.86
CA LEU A 362 9.66 -2.55 5.08
C LEU A 362 9.08 -3.24 3.84
N THR A 363 9.55 -4.46 3.51
CA THR A 363 9.12 -5.18 2.28
C THR A 363 8.80 -6.65 2.54
#